data_51bafa051c8c8c4dcd0a4000183c95f8
#
_entry.id   51bafa051c8c8c4dcd0a4000183c95f8
#
_cell.length_a   1.000
_cell.length_b   1.000
_cell.length_c   1.000
_cell.angle_alpha   90.00
_cell.angle_beta   90.00
_cell.angle_gamma   90.00
#
_symmetry.space_group_name_H-M   'P 1'
#
loop_
_entity.id
_entity.type
_entity.pdbx_description
1 polymer ?
#
loop_
_entity_poly.entity_id
_entity_poly.type
_entity_poly.pdbx_seq_one_letter_code
_entity_poly.pdbx_strand_id
1 'polypeptide(L)'
;EYVVGIDNIMIHTLKDFLPEDLSCRIRDILMGDSFPYFYRDGVSYEGDDNYCFGHTLFNDDDDYPDDCIINPDYSKLFNQIGIPLVSRISMSRLLRMKINCYPRQTKIIADRTFGGMHVDFERPHVVGIYCVNTNNGYTLFEDGTECPSIANTMYIFDGSMQHSCVHQTDTNIRVNINMDWED
;
A
#
# COMPACT_ATOMS: atom_id res chain seq x y z
N GLU A 1 9.75 -12.80 -13.08
CA GLU A 1 10.54 -11.57 -12.85
C GLU A 1 9.93 -10.46 -13.70
N TYR A 2 9.43 -9.43 -13.08
CA TYR A 2 8.99 -8.22 -13.78
C TYR A 2 10.13 -7.21 -13.66
N VAL A 3 10.82 -6.93 -14.77
CA VAL A 3 11.77 -5.81 -14.86
C VAL A 3 10.94 -4.60 -15.28
N VAL A 4 10.59 -3.75 -14.34
CA VAL A 4 9.98 -2.45 -14.64
C VAL A 4 11.09 -1.42 -14.64
N GLY A 5 11.69 -1.17 -15.79
CA GLY A 5 12.53 0.02 -15.96
C GLY A 5 11.63 1.27 -16.02
N ILE A 6 11.94 2.28 -15.22
CA ILE A 6 11.18 3.53 -15.17
C ILE A 6 11.59 4.42 -16.36
N ASP A 7 11.15 4.06 -17.55
CA ASP A 7 11.14 4.98 -18.68
C ASP A 7 9.74 5.59 -18.80
N ASN A 8 9.59 6.83 -18.29
CA ASN A 8 8.43 7.70 -18.37
C ASN A 8 7.26 7.41 -17.40
N ILE A 9 6.79 8.50 -16.80
CA ILE A 9 5.59 8.77 -16.00
C ILE A 9 4.39 7.89 -16.42
N MET A 10 4.39 6.63 -16.09
CA MET A 10 3.32 5.71 -16.43
C MET A 10 3.05 4.76 -15.26
N ILE A 11 1.77 4.59 -14.94
CA ILE A 11 1.34 3.62 -13.93
C ILE A 11 1.30 2.24 -14.57
N HIS A 12 2.13 1.33 -14.10
CA HIS A 12 2.12 -0.07 -14.53
C HIS A 12 1.13 -0.86 -13.70
N THR A 13 0.22 -1.57 -14.37
CA THR A 13 -0.79 -2.43 -13.75
C THR A 13 -0.46 -3.88 -14.00
N LEU A 14 -0.14 -4.63 -12.95
CA LEU A 14 0.17 -6.05 -13.00
C LEU A 14 -0.95 -6.84 -12.32
N LYS A 15 -1.84 -7.41 -13.13
CA LYS A 15 -2.92 -8.30 -12.66
C LYS A 15 -2.37 -9.69 -12.38
N ASP A 16 -3.04 -10.43 -11.48
CA ASP A 16 -2.62 -11.77 -11.07
C ASP A 16 -1.14 -11.80 -10.66
N PHE A 17 -0.75 -10.79 -9.88
CA PHE A 17 0.64 -10.50 -9.54
C PHE A 17 1.32 -11.66 -8.82
N LEU A 18 0.62 -12.31 -7.89
CA LEU A 18 1.07 -13.53 -7.21
C LEU A 18 0.32 -14.75 -7.74
N PRO A 19 0.89 -15.97 -7.62
CA PRO A 19 0.11 -17.18 -7.74
C PRO A 19 -1.13 -17.16 -6.85
N GLU A 20 -2.26 -17.66 -7.34
CA GLU A 20 -3.56 -17.53 -6.66
C GLU A 20 -3.55 -18.07 -5.23
N ASP A 21 -2.94 -19.25 -5.00
CA ASP A 21 -2.83 -19.85 -3.66
C ASP A 21 -2.04 -18.98 -2.67
N LEU A 22 -1.02 -18.29 -3.16
CA LEU A 22 -0.19 -17.39 -2.35
C LEU A 22 -0.93 -16.09 -2.05
N SER A 23 -1.60 -15.51 -3.05
CA SER A 23 -2.46 -14.34 -2.89
C SER A 23 -3.58 -14.61 -1.89
N CYS A 24 -4.27 -15.75 -2.00
CA CYS A 24 -5.30 -16.17 -1.05
C CYS A 24 -4.74 -16.31 0.37
N ARG A 25 -3.59 -16.93 0.53
CA ARG A 25 -2.94 -17.07 1.84
C ARG A 25 -2.61 -15.72 2.48
N ILE A 26 -2.02 -14.80 1.73
CA ILE A 26 -1.70 -13.45 2.22
C ILE A 26 -2.99 -12.71 2.60
N ARG A 27 -4.01 -12.78 1.77
CA ARG A 27 -5.32 -12.19 2.07
C ARG A 27 -5.91 -12.75 3.37
N ASP A 28 -5.90 -14.07 3.53
CA ASP A 28 -6.49 -14.75 4.70
C ASP A 28 -5.72 -14.40 6.00
N ILE A 29 -4.41 -14.18 5.92
CA ILE A 29 -3.61 -13.66 7.03
C ILE A 29 -4.02 -12.22 7.36
N LEU A 30 -4.04 -11.33 6.34
CA LEU A 30 -4.25 -9.90 6.54
C LEU A 30 -5.69 -9.52 6.87
N MET A 31 -6.66 -10.31 6.45
CA MET A 31 -8.07 -10.09 6.74
C MET A 31 -8.58 -10.98 7.90
N GLY A 32 -7.71 -11.74 8.53
CA GLY A 32 -8.01 -12.58 9.68
C GLY A 32 -8.10 -11.77 10.98
N ASP A 33 -8.85 -12.31 11.95
CA ASP A 33 -9.16 -11.65 13.23
C ASP A 33 -7.94 -11.43 14.14
N SER A 34 -6.83 -12.11 13.86
CA SER A 34 -5.63 -12.09 14.70
C SER A 34 -4.47 -11.29 14.13
N PHE A 35 -4.64 -10.64 12.98
CA PHE A 35 -3.57 -9.81 12.41
C PHE A 35 -3.39 -8.53 13.25
N PRO A 36 -2.15 -8.19 13.69
CA PRO A 36 -1.91 -7.05 14.57
C PRO A 36 -1.89 -5.74 13.78
N TYR A 37 -3.03 -5.09 13.65
CA TYR A 37 -3.15 -3.75 13.15
C TYR A 37 -3.05 -2.71 14.26
N PHE A 38 -2.36 -1.61 14.00
CA PHE A 38 -2.18 -0.50 14.93
C PHE A 38 -2.94 0.72 14.42
N TYR A 39 -3.62 1.43 15.33
CA TYR A 39 -4.30 2.68 15.02
C TYR A 39 -3.31 3.75 14.56
N ARG A 40 -3.70 4.52 13.55
CA ARG A 40 -2.99 5.68 13.05
C ARG A 40 -3.94 6.86 12.95
N ASP A 41 -3.54 7.96 13.55
CA ASP A 41 -4.25 9.23 13.51
C ASP A 41 -3.80 10.02 12.28
N GLY A 42 -4.42 9.71 11.16
CA GLY A 42 -4.09 10.22 9.83
C GLY A 42 -3.87 9.10 8.81
N VAL A 43 -4.12 9.43 7.56
CA VAL A 43 -3.90 8.55 6.40
C VAL A 43 -2.69 9.01 5.61
N SER A 44 -2.62 10.30 5.27
CA SER A 44 -1.53 10.91 4.49
C SER A 44 -0.58 11.72 5.36
N TYR A 45 -1.11 12.43 6.35
CA TYR A 45 -0.34 13.18 7.33
C TYR A 45 -1.10 13.26 8.67
N GLU A 46 -0.39 13.54 9.74
CA GLU A 46 -0.97 13.67 11.07
C GLU A 46 -1.99 14.84 11.09
N GLY A 47 -3.22 14.56 11.56
CA GLY A 47 -4.28 15.55 11.66
C GLY A 47 -5.04 15.84 10.36
N ASP A 48 -5.02 14.93 9.40
CA ASP A 48 -5.81 15.03 8.15
C ASP A 48 -7.31 14.71 8.33
N ASP A 49 -7.82 14.70 9.58
CA ASP A 49 -9.19 14.35 9.96
C ASP A 49 -9.65 12.93 9.56
N ASN A 50 -8.71 12.07 9.17
CA ASN A 50 -8.93 10.67 8.85
C ASN A 50 -8.19 9.76 9.82
N TYR A 51 -8.44 8.47 9.71
CA TYR A 51 -7.68 7.46 10.42
C TYR A 51 -7.63 6.18 9.61
N CYS A 52 -6.62 5.40 9.86
CA CYS A 52 -6.52 4.03 9.35
C CYS A 52 -5.87 3.12 10.39
N PHE A 53 -5.76 1.88 10.05
CA PHE A 53 -4.95 0.93 10.79
C PHE A 53 -3.80 0.47 9.91
N GLY A 54 -2.64 0.29 10.49
CA GLY A 54 -1.46 -0.08 9.72
C GLY A 54 -0.57 -1.05 10.44
N HIS A 55 0.29 -1.70 9.68
CA HIS A 55 1.36 -2.55 10.18
C HIS A 55 2.58 -2.40 9.29
N THR A 56 3.68 -1.88 9.83
CA THR A 56 4.93 -1.76 9.09
C THR A 56 5.67 -3.09 9.10
N LEU A 57 5.85 -3.69 7.92
CA LEU A 57 6.59 -4.95 7.75
C LEU A 57 8.09 -4.73 7.64
N PHE A 58 8.50 -3.62 7.07
CA PHE A 58 9.90 -3.28 6.82
C PHE A 58 10.04 -1.75 6.75
N ASN A 59 11.09 -1.24 7.37
CA ASN A 59 11.50 0.15 7.26
C ASN A 59 13.03 0.22 7.39
N ASP A 60 13.68 0.74 6.35
CA ASP A 60 15.14 0.94 6.27
C ASP A 60 15.46 2.42 5.99
N ASP A 61 14.52 3.32 6.30
CA ASP A 61 14.67 4.75 6.10
C ASP A 61 14.89 5.46 7.44
N ASP A 62 16.14 5.90 7.68
CA ASP A 62 16.53 6.63 8.88
C ASP A 62 15.88 8.03 8.98
N ASP A 63 15.45 8.59 7.83
CA ASP A 63 14.80 9.90 7.77
C ASP A 63 13.29 9.82 8.08
N TYR A 64 12.75 8.62 8.14
CA TYR A 64 11.36 8.37 8.49
C TYR A 64 11.30 7.48 9.73
N PRO A 65 11.52 8.07 10.94
CA PRO A 65 11.36 7.31 12.16
C PRO A 65 9.91 6.85 12.21
N ASP A 66 9.73 5.57 11.99
CA ASP A 66 8.42 4.97 12.16
C ASP A 66 8.11 4.95 13.65
N ASP A 67 7.27 5.86 14.12
CA ASP A 67 6.73 5.87 15.48
C ASP A 67 5.94 4.57 15.80
N CYS A 68 5.87 3.68 14.80
CA CYS A 68 5.28 2.38 14.97
C CYS A 68 6.27 1.43 15.64
N ILE A 69 5.85 0.95 16.77
CA ILE A 69 6.44 -0.18 17.47
C ILE A 69 6.77 -1.26 16.43
N ILE A 70 8.05 -1.47 16.18
CA ILE A 70 8.53 -2.60 15.40
C ILE A 70 8.01 -3.84 16.11
N ASN A 71 7.07 -4.55 15.49
CA ASN A 71 6.58 -5.81 16.02
C ASN A 71 7.77 -6.76 16.20
N PRO A 72 8.00 -7.34 17.38
CA PRO A 72 9.09 -8.30 17.57
C PRO A 72 8.99 -9.54 16.67
N ASP A 73 7.81 -9.82 16.08
CA ASP A 73 7.59 -10.85 15.06
C ASP A 73 7.78 -10.36 13.62
N TYR A 74 8.24 -9.16 13.45
CA TYR A 74 8.50 -8.50 12.17
C TYR A 74 9.15 -9.40 11.11
N SER A 75 10.22 -10.11 11.45
CA SER A 75 10.91 -10.97 10.49
C SER A 75 10.03 -12.13 9.98
N LYS A 76 9.13 -12.67 10.80
CA LYS A 76 8.21 -13.74 10.40
C LYS A 76 7.12 -13.23 9.46
N LEU A 77 6.52 -12.09 9.79
CA LEU A 77 5.47 -11.48 8.96
C LEU A 77 6.06 -11.01 7.64
N PHE A 78 7.25 -10.40 7.65
CA PHE A 78 7.94 -10.04 6.42
C PHE A 78 8.27 -11.26 5.56
N ASN A 79 8.76 -12.35 6.13
CA ASN A 79 9.05 -13.57 5.40
C ASN A 79 7.81 -14.20 4.76
N GLN A 80 6.64 -14.10 5.42
CA GLN A 80 5.40 -14.70 4.93
C GLN A 80 4.67 -13.82 3.91
N ILE A 81 4.77 -12.50 4.04
CA ILE A 81 4.00 -11.53 3.26
C ILE A 81 4.91 -10.75 2.31
N GLY A 82 6.00 -10.19 2.82
CA GLY A 82 6.90 -9.31 2.07
C GLY A 82 7.75 -10.03 1.04
N ILE A 83 8.46 -11.11 1.45
CA ILE A 83 9.34 -11.86 0.54
C ILE A 83 8.61 -12.32 -0.73
N PRO A 84 7.39 -12.87 -0.69
CA PRO A 84 6.64 -13.21 -1.89
C PRO A 84 6.44 -12.06 -2.87
N LEU A 85 6.26 -10.84 -2.36
CA LEU A 85 6.07 -9.65 -3.19
C LEU A 85 7.41 -9.16 -3.78
N VAL A 86 8.42 -8.94 -2.92
CA VAL A 86 9.72 -8.40 -3.38
C VAL A 86 10.45 -9.35 -4.33
N SER A 87 10.27 -10.66 -4.19
CA SER A 87 10.89 -11.65 -5.08
C SER A 87 10.41 -11.58 -6.53
N ARG A 88 9.38 -10.82 -6.82
CA ARG A 88 8.82 -10.64 -8.17
C ARG A 88 9.18 -9.31 -8.83
N ILE A 89 9.84 -8.43 -8.10
CA ILE A 89 10.21 -7.09 -8.55
C ILE A 89 11.74 -7.00 -8.54
N SER A 90 12.31 -6.41 -9.60
CA SER A 90 13.72 -6.02 -9.58
C SER A 90 13.82 -4.69 -8.85
N MET A 91 14.68 -4.62 -7.83
CA MET A 91 14.95 -3.42 -7.04
C MET A 91 16.37 -3.47 -6.48
N SER A 92 17.01 -2.31 -6.32
CA SER A 92 18.33 -2.23 -5.70
C SER A 92 18.20 -2.28 -4.16
N ARG A 93 17.20 -1.59 -3.60
CA ARG A 93 16.99 -1.47 -2.15
C ARG A 93 15.52 -1.27 -1.82
N LEU A 94 14.95 -2.10 -0.95
CA LEU A 94 13.65 -1.84 -0.35
C LEU A 94 13.81 -0.78 0.74
N LEU A 95 12.98 0.27 0.70
CA LEU A 95 13.00 1.36 1.68
C LEU A 95 11.98 1.11 2.78
N ARG A 96 10.74 0.83 2.37
CA ARG A 96 9.63 0.61 3.30
C ARG A 96 8.64 -0.40 2.73
N MET A 97 8.01 -1.17 3.60
CA MET A 97 6.82 -1.95 3.29
C MET A 97 5.80 -1.82 4.41
N LYS A 98 4.63 -1.31 4.08
CA LYS A 98 3.56 -1.01 5.03
C LYS A 98 2.24 -1.60 4.56
N ILE A 99 1.55 -2.29 5.46
CA ILE A 99 0.17 -2.74 5.27
C ILE A 99 -0.76 -1.65 5.78
N ASN A 100 -1.72 -1.24 4.97
CA ASN A 100 -2.76 -0.30 5.34
C ASN A 100 -4.11 -1.01 5.34
N CYS A 101 -4.90 -0.79 6.38
CA CYS A 101 -6.26 -1.29 6.54
C CYS A 101 -7.19 -0.10 6.77
N TYR A 102 -8.03 0.19 5.78
CA TYR A 102 -8.96 1.30 5.79
C TYR A 102 -10.35 0.80 6.16
N PRO A 103 -10.96 1.30 7.24
CA PRO A 103 -12.35 1.00 7.58
C PRO A 103 -13.31 1.57 6.54
N ARG A 104 -14.46 0.90 6.39
CA ARG A 104 -15.53 1.36 5.50
C ARG A 104 -16.01 2.76 5.87
N GLN A 105 -16.14 3.62 4.87
CA GLN A 105 -16.79 4.90 5.00
C GLN A 105 -18.26 4.83 4.57
N THR A 106 -19.15 5.48 5.32
CA THR A 106 -20.60 5.47 5.04
C THR A 106 -21.02 6.63 4.13
N LYS A 107 -20.14 7.59 3.90
CA LYS A 107 -20.37 8.73 3.00
C LYS A 107 -19.33 8.71 1.90
N ILE A 108 -19.79 8.77 0.65
CA ILE A 108 -18.95 9.23 -0.45
C ILE A 108 -18.80 10.72 -0.18
N ILE A 109 -17.64 11.14 0.29
CA ILE A 109 -17.35 12.57 0.42
C ILE A 109 -17.20 13.12 -0.99
N ALA A 110 -17.91 14.22 -1.27
CA ALA A 110 -17.95 14.85 -2.58
C ALA A 110 -16.56 15.36 -3.04
N ASP A 111 -15.68 15.68 -2.10
CA ASP A 111 -14.25 15.90 -2.34
C ASP A 111 -13.54 14.56 -2.26
N ARG A 112 -13.36 13.88 -3.34
CA ARG A 112 -12.75 12.55 -3.50
C ARG A 112 -11.32 12.42 -2.95
N THR A 113 -10.85 13.35 -2.15
CA THR A 113 -9.52 13.42 -1.56
C THR A 113 -9.59 13.06 -0.07
N PHE A 114 -9.65 11.77 0.24
CA PHE A 114 -9.41 11.30 1.60
C PHE A 114 -7.91 11.29 1.86
N GLY A 115 -7.50 12.01 2.88
CA GLY A 115 -6.12 12.04 3.31
C GLY A 115 -5.21 13.01 2.57
N GLY A 116 -5.72 13.77 1.58
CA GLY A 116 -4.92 14.71 0.79
C GLY A 116 -3.98 14.05 -0.22
N MET A 117 -3.62 14.77 -1.27
CA MET A 117 -2.59 14.36 -2.21
C MET A 117 -1.21 14.45 -1.56
N HIS A 118 -0.42 13.40 -1.67
CA HIS A 118 0.92 13.32 -1.09
C HIS A 118 1.85 12.47 -1.95
N VAL A 119 3.13 12.56 -1.66
CA VAL A 119 4.18 11.61 -2.07
C VAL A 119 4.69 10.89 -0.82
N ASP A 120 5.10 9.64 -0.95
CA ASP A 120 5.58 8.86 0.20
C ASP A 120 6.93 9.35 0.73
N PHE A 121 7.83 9.77 -0.16
CA PHE A 121 9.14 10.36 0.17
C PHE A 121 9.46 11.51 -0.80
N GLU A 122 10.25 12.50 -0.36
CA GLU A 122 10.68 13.61 -1.21
C GLU A 122 11.88 13.25 -2.12
N ARG A 123 12.54 12.11 -1.88
CA ARG A 123 13.65 11.61 -2.70
C ARG A 123 13.16 10.72 -3.85
N PRO A 124 13.96 10.53 -4.93
CA PRO A 124 13.62 9.61 -6.00
C PRO A 124 13.39 8.19 -5.46
N HIS A 125 12.25 7.60 -5.78
CA HIS A 125 11.88 6.24 -5.41
C HIS A 125 10.77 5.73 -6.31
N VAL A 126 10.49 4.45 -6.24
CA VAL A 126 9.38 3.78 -6.88
C VAL A 126 8.39 3.36 -5.83
N VAL A 127 7.10 3.49 -6.14
CA VAL A 127 6.01 3.03 -5.28
C VAL A 127 5.32 1.83 -5.91
N GLY A 128 5.05 0.82 -5.10
CA GLY A 128 4.20 -0.32 -5.43
C GLY A 128 3.01 -0.41 -4.48
N ILE A 129 1.80 -0.47 -5.03
CA ILE A 129 0.58 -0.71 -4.24
C ILE A 129 -0.02 -2.05 -4.62
N TYR A 130 0.10 -3.05 -3.74
CA TYR A 130 -0.53 -4.34 -3.90
C TYR A 130 -1.90 -4.36 -3.24
N CYS A 131 -2.96 -4.61 -4.04
CA CYS A 131 -4.34 -4.70 -3.58
C CYS A 131 -4.64 -6.11 -3.05
N VAL A 132 -4.96 -6.22 -1.76
CA VAL A 132 -5.23 -7.50 -1.08
C VAL A 132 -6.65 -8.00 -1.34
N ASN A 133 -7.64 -7.10 -1.37
CA ASN A 133 -9.04 -7.44 -1.59
C ASN A 133 -9.73 -6.51 -2.59
N THR A 134 -10.71 -7.04 -3.30
CA THR A 134 -11.54 -6.27 -4.23
C THR A 134 -12.60 -5.47 -3.46
N ASN A 135 -12.73 -4.19 -3.81
CA ASN A 135 -13.74 -3.28 -3.30
C ASN A 135 -13.85 -2.06 -4.23
N ASN A 136 -14.82 -1.17 -3.99
CA ASN A 136 -15.03 0.03 -4.78
C ASN A 136 -14.15 1.24 -4.40
N GLY A 137 -13.22 1.07 -3.46
CA GLY A 137 -12.18 2.05 -3.18
C GLY A 137 -11.07 2.01 -4.24
N TYR A 138 -10.27 3.05 -4.33
CA TYR A 138 -9.20 3.16 -5.32
C TYR A 138 -8.08 4.10 -4.84
N THR A 139 -6.98 4.12 -5.55
CA THR A 139 -5.96 5.16 -5.43
C THR A 139 -6.18 6.19 -6.52
N LEU A 140 -6.30 7.46 -6.14
CA LEU A 140 -6.49 8.60 -7.05
C LEU A 140 -5.17 9.33 -7.20
N PHE A 141 -4.80 9.66 -8.43
CA PHE A 141 -3.65 10.48 -8.78
C PHE A 141 -4.07 11.93 -9.08
N GLU A 142 -3.14 12.87 -8.99
CA GLU A 142 -3.39 14.30 -9.20
C GLU A 142 -3.94 14.60 -10.62
N ASP A 143 -3.54 13.82 -11.62
CA ASP A 143 -4.03 13.92 -13.00
C ASP A 143 -5.45 13.37 -13.20
N GLY A 144 -6.08 12.83 -12.16
CA GLY A 144 -7.39 12.22 -12.18
C GLY A 144 -7.38 10.72 -12.52
N THR A 145 -6.22 10.11 -12.72
CA THR A 145 -6.13 8.65 -12.95
C THR A 145 -6.56 7.89 -11.70
N GLU A 146 -7.40 6.88 -11.89
CA GLU A 146 -7.91 6.01 -10.82
C GLU A 146 -7.33 4.60 -10.94
N CYS A 147 -6.76 4.08 -9.87
CA CYS A 147 -6.30 2.70 -9.74
C CYS A 147 -7.25 1.91 -8.82
N PRO A 148 -8.20 1.14 -9.38
CA PRO A 148 -9.21 0.45 -8.59
C PRO A 148 -8.62 -0.64 -7.69
N SER A 149 -9.24 -0.86 -6.53
CA SER A 149 -8.84 -1.90 -5.59
C SER A 149 -9.34 -3.26 -6.06
N ILE A 150 -8.53 -3.94 -6.88
CA ILE A 150 -8.80 -5.29 -7.39
C ILE A 150 -7.81 -6.25 -6.74
N ALA A 151 -8.31 -7.30 -6.09
CA ALA A 151 -7.47 -8.29 -5.43
C ALA A 151 -6.38 -8.85 -6.36
N ASN A 152 -5.19 -9.10 -5.80
CA ASN A 152 -4.04 -9.63 -6.52
C ASN A 152 -3.56 -8.76 -7.69
N THR A 153 -3.73 -7.45 -7.57
CA THR A 153 -3.23 -6.48 -8.54
C THR A 153 -2.16 -5.61 -7.88
N MET A 154 -1.03 -5.44 -8.56
CA MET A 154 0.05 -4.54 -8.19
C MET A 154 0.05 -3.34 -9.15
N TYR A 155 0.03 -2.14 -8.60
CA TYR A 155 0.27 -0.89 -9.32
C TYR A 155 1.67 -0.41 -8.98
N ILE A 156 2.47 -0.09 -10.00
CA ILE A 156 3.84 0.41 -9.84
C ILE A 156 3.95 1.75 -10.55
N PHE A 157 4.49 2.76 -9.88
CA PHE A 157 4.61 4.12 -10.41
C PHE A 157 5.77 4.89 -9.79
N ASP A 158 6.14 5.99 -10.44
CA ASP A 158 7.17 6.91 -9.94
C ASP A 158 6.70 7.56 -8.63
N GLY A 159 7.53 7.52 -7.59
CA GLY A 159 7.20 8.04 -6.27
C GLY A 159 6.99 9.57 -6.21
N SER A 160 7.38 10.31 -7.27
CA SER A 160 7.07 11.74 -7.40
C SER A 160 5.60 12.02 -7.76
N MET A 161 4.83 11.00 -8.17
CA MET A 161 3.43 11.16 -8.52
C MET A 161 2.58 11.34 -7.26
N GLN A 162 1.96 12.50 -7.14
CA GLN A 162 1.02 12.76 -6.05
C GLN A 162 -0.20 11.87 -6.15
N HIS A 163 -0.53 11.21 -5.06
CA HIS A 163 -1.64 10.28 -4.98
C HIS A 163 -2.35 10.34 -3.62
N SER A 164 -3.56 9.80 -3.58
CA SER A 164 -4.40 9.75 -2.39
C SER A 164 -5.23 8.47 -2.35
N CYS A 165 -5.60 8.05 -1.14
CA CYS A 165 -6.52 6.94 -0.92
C CYS A 165 -7.97 7.43 -1.01
N VAL A 166 -8.79 6.75 -1.81
CA VAL A 166 -10.25 6.91 -1.79
C VAL A 166 -10.87 5.66 -1.14
N HIS A 167 -11.56 5.87 -0.02
CA HIS A 167 -12.10 4.79 0.79
C HIS A 167 -13.24 4.04 0.08
N GLN A 168 -13.38 2.78 0.43
CA GLN A 168 -14.49 1.93 -0.03
C GLN A 168 -15.77 2.16 0.79
N THR A 169 -16.90 1.82 0.17
CA THR A 169 -18.23 1.87 0.78
C THR A 169 -18.97 0.52 0.76
N ASP A 170 -18.46 -0.44 0.02
CA ASP A 170 -19.09 -1.74 -0.27
C ASP A 170 -18.56 -2.89 0.59
N THR A 171 -17.34 -2.77 1.16
CA THR A 171 -16.73 -3.77 2.04
C THR A 171 -16.38 -3.18 3.41
N ASN A 172 -16.29 -4.01 4.45
CA ASN A 172 -15.97 -3.54 5.80
C ASN A 172 -14.57 -2.94 5.92
N ILE A 173 -13.60 -3.52 5.20
CA ILE A 173 -12.22 -3.04 5.17
C ILE A 173 -11.67 -3.08 3.74
N ARG A 174 -10.78 -2.16 3.42
CA ARG A 174 -9.87 -2.19 2.28
C ARG A 174 -8.47 -2.41 2.81
N VAL A 175 -7.78 -3.40 2.27
CA VAL A 175 -6.40 -3.70 2.65
C VAL A 175 -5.51 -3.59 1.42
N ASN A 176 -4.41 -2.85 1.56
CA ASN A 176 -3.33 -2.82 0.58
C ASN A 176 -1.96 -2.92 1.27
N ILE A 177 -0.94 -3.24 0.49
CA ILE A 177 0.46 -3.22 0.90
C ILE A 177 1.17 -2.19 0.04
N ASN A 178 1.67 -1.11 0.67
CA ASN A 178 2.55 -0.15 0.03
C ASN A 178 3.99 -0.62 0.17
N MET A 179 4.73 -0.50 -0.91
CA MET A 179 6.16 -0.80 -1.00
C MET A 179 6.86 0.37 -1.65
N ASP A 180 7.94 0.83 -1.05
CA ASP A 180 8.78 1.90 -1.56
C ASP A 180 10.20 1.37 -1.75
N TRP A 181 10.82 1.62 -2.90
CA TRP A 181 12.16 1.11 -3.18
C TRP A 181 12.96 2.02 -4.12
N GLU A 182 14.27 1.82 -4.14
CA GLU A 182 15.21 2.38 -5.13
C GLU A 182 15.42 1.35 -6.25
N ASP A 183 15.53 1.84 -7.49
CA ASP A 183 15.86 1.03 -8.67
C ASP A 183 17.38 0.75 -8.76
#